data_178cca1e074951b19473cc325cb3417d
#
_entry.id   178cca1e074951b19473cc325cb3417d
#
_cell.length_a   1.000
_cell.length_b   1.000
_cell.length_c   1.000
_cell.angle_alpha   90.00
_cell.angle_beta   90.00
_cell.angle_gamma   90.00
#
_symmetry.space_group_name_H-M   'P 1'
#
loop_
_entity.id
_entity.type
_entity.pdbx_description
1 polymer ?
#
loop_
_entity_poly.entity_id
_entity_poly.type
_entity_poly.pdbx_seq_one_letter_code
_entity_poly.pdbx_strand_id
1 'polypeptide(L)'
;MEIAEIRAKTEPILKRRAVTRAGVFGSVARGESSQHDVDMLVEMPRPYGLFSFLSLKQDLEDALGTKVDLIGYDTIKPALRERILRDEVAIV
;
A
#
# COMPACT_ATOMS: atom_id res chain seq x y z
N MET A 1 -13.46 -4.17 -1.87
CA MET A 1 -13.12 -3.45 -0.64
C MET A 1 -13.01 -1.96 -0.95
N GLU A 2 -13.65 -1.14 -0.17
CA GLU A 2 -13.67 0.30 -0.41
C GLU A 2 -12.41 0.97 0.12
N ILE A 3 -12.02 2.08 -0.51
CA ILE A 3 -10.85 2.86 -0.06
C ILE A 3 -11.01 3.29 1.40
N ALA A 4 -12.20 3.71 1.79
CA ALA A 4 -12.44 4.13 3.19
C ALA A 4 -12.19 3.00 4.17
N GLU A 5 -12.54 1.78 3.82
CA GLU A 5 -12.30 0.60 4.65
C GLU A 5 -10.82 0.31 4.73
N ILE A 6 -10.12 0.39 3.60
CA ILE A 6 -8.68 0.17 3.57
C ILE A 6 -7.98 1.20 4.46
N ARG A 7 -8.36 2.48 4.32
CA ARG A 7 -7.76 3.54 5.15
C ARG A 7 -7.99 3.28 6.63
N ALA A 8 -9.22 2.95 7.01
CA ALA A 8 -9.55 2.74 8.42
C ALA A 8 -8.75 1.59 9.03
N LYS A 9 -8.54 0.52 8.25
CA LYS A 9 -7.85 -0.67 8.75
C LYS A 9 -6.33 -0.54 8.72
N THR A 10 -5.79 0.24 7.81
CA THR A 10 -4.34 0.30 7.62
C THR A 10 -3.68 1.53 8.26
N GLU A 11 -4.40 2.63 8.40
CA GLU A 11 -3.83 3.87 8.93
C GLU A 11 -3.15 3.70 10.29
N PRO A 12 -3.77 3.00 11.26
CA PRO A 12 -3.11 2.81 12.57
C PRO A 12 -1.79 2.05 12.45
N ILE A 13 -1.72 1.07 11.55
CA ILE A 13 -0.51 0.29 11.33
C ILE A 13 0.56 1.17 10.70
N LEU A 14 0.19 1.93 9.69
CA LEU A 14 1.13 2.79 8.97
C LEU A 14 1.70 3.87 9.89
N LYS A 15 0.86 4.46 10.74
CA LYS A 15 1.31 5.47 11.70
C LYS A 15 2.23 4.87 12.75
N ARG A 16 1.88 3.70 13.28
CA ARG A 16 2.69 3.04 14.29
C ARG A 16 4.09 2.71 13.76
N ARG A 17 4.20 2.43 12.48
CA ARG A 17 5.47 2.12 11.85
C ARG A 17 6.16 3.34 11.24
N ALA A 18 5.63 4.52 11.52
CA ALA A 18 6.20 5.79 11.05
C ALA A 18 6.29 5.90 9.52
N VAL A 19 5.35 5.28 8.82
CA VAL A 19 5.26 5.40 7.37
C VAL A 19 4.84 6.83 7.05
N THR A 20 5.63 7.51 6.22
CA THR A 20 5.42 8.92 5.92
C THR A 20 4.48 9.15 4.74
N ARG A 21 4.35 8.17 3.88
CA ARG A 21 3.51 8.25 2.71
C ARG A 21 3.02 6.87 2.33
N ALA A 22 1.74 6.75 2.02
CA ALA A 22 1.17 5.50 1.55
C ALA A 22 -0.04 5.78 0.66
N GLY A 23 -0.28 4.89 -0.28
CA GLY A 23 -1.41 5.00 -1.18
C GLY A 23 -1.85 3.64 -1.70
N VAL A 24 -3.04 3.60 -2.28
CA VAL A 24 -3.60 2.42 -2.95
C VAL A 24 -3.61 2.71 -4.43
N PHE A 25 -3.22 1.73 -5.23
CA PHE A 25 -3.27 1.87 -6.69
C PHE A 25 -3.90 0.61 -7.30
N GLY A 26 -3.94 0.53 -8.61
CA GLY A 26 -4.46 -0.63 -9.30
C GLY A 26 -5.98 -0.70 -9.30
N SER A 27 -6.53 -1.89 -9.40
CA SER A 27 -7.95 -2.10 -9.62
C SER A 27 -8.83 -1.56 -8.50
N VAL A 28 -8.40 -1.71 -7.25
CA VAL A 28 -9.16 -1.20 -6.10
C VAL A 28 -9.24 0.32 -6.15
N ALA A 29 -8.13 0.98 -6.47
CA ALA A 29 -8.08 2.45 -6.57
C ALA A 29 -8.98 2.96 -7.70
N ARG A 30 -9.12 2.19 -8.78
CA ARG A 30 -9.99 2.56 -9.89
C ARG A 30 -11.47 2.25 -9.64
N GLY A 31 -11.79 1.69 -8.48
CA GLY A 31 -13.17 1.34 -8.15
C GLY A 31 -13.68 0.09 -8.85
N GLU A 32 -12.77 -0.72 -9.40
CA GLU A 32 -13.16 -1.96 -10.05
C GLU A 32 -13.52 -2.99 -9.00
N SER A 33 -14.60 -3.70 -9.26
CA SER A 33 -15.06 -4.76 -8.38
C SER A 33 -14.13 -5.97 -8.54
N SER A 34 -13.08 -6.00 -7.74
CA SER A 34 -12.09 -7.05 -7.80
C SER A 34 -12.04 -7.76 -6.46
N GLN A 35 -11.97 -9.07 -6.49
CA GLN A 35 -11.74 -9.88 -5.31
C GLN A 35 -10.25 -10.15 -5.12
N HIS A 36 -9.42 -9.43 -5.85
CA HIS A 36 -8.01 -9.65 -5.90
C HIS A 36 -7.25 -8.85 -4.87
N ASP A 37 -5.96 -8.95 -4.94
CA ASP A 37 -5.03 -8.34 -4.00
C ASP A 37 -5.17 -6.82 -4.01
N VAL A 38 -4.89 -6.23 -2.85
CA VAL A 38 -4.83 -4.78 -2.73
C VAL A 38 -3.41 -4.36 -3.06
N ASP A 39 -3.28 -3.42 -4.00
CA ASP A 39 -1.98 -2.88 -4.41
C ASP A 39 -1.70 -1.60 -3.62
N MET A 40 -0.59 -1.56 -2.89
CA MET A 40 -0.25 -0.42 -2.05
C MET A 40 1.17 0.06 -2.29
N LEU A 41 1.33 1.38 -2.20
CA LEU A 41 2.62 2.04 -2.21
C LEU A 41 2.92 2.57 -0.82
N VAL A 42 4.18 2.46 -0.39
CA VAL A 42 4.59 3.00 0.91
C VAL A 42 5.97 3.64 0.82
N GLU A 43 6.17 4.67 1.66
CA GLU A 43 7.47 5.24 1.91
C GLU A 43 7.79 5.02 3.38
N MET A 44 8.74 4.14 3.65
CA MET A 44 9.14 3.80 5.00
C MET A 44 10.29 4.69 5.47
N PRO A 45 10.39 4.94 6.79
CA PRO A 45 11.53 5.69 7.30
C PRO A 45 12.82 4.94 7.03
N ARG A 46 13.86 5.66 6.64
CA ARG A 46 15.16 5.07 6.33
C ARG A 46 16.11 5.19 7.51
N PRO A 47 17.03 4.23 7.69
CA PRO A 47 17.15 3.02 6.87
C PRO A 47 16.12 1.95 7.27
N TYR A 48 15.72 1.14 6.31
CA TYR A 48 14.89 -0.03 6.62
C TYR A 48 15.41 -1.24 5.85
N GLY A 49 15.19 -2.42 6.41
CA GLY A 49 15.61 -3.65 5.78
C GLY A 49 14.45 -4.47 5.27
N LEU A 50 14.79 -5.59 4.66
CA LEU A 50 13.81 -6.50 4.09
C LEU A 50 12.83 -7.01 5.15
N PHE A 51 13.31 -7.32 6.35
CA PHE A 51 12.43 -7.81 7.41
C PHE A 51 11.38 -6.77 7.81
N SER A 52 11.78 -5.51 7.92
CA SER A 52 10.82 -4.44 8.25
C SER A 52 9.76 -4.31 7.17
N PHE A 53 10.17 -4.40 5.91
CA PHE A 53 9.26 -4.31 4.78
C PHE A 53 8.28 -5.48 4.77
N LEU A 54 8.77 -6.69 4.94
CA LEU A 54 7.92 -7.89 4.93
C LEU A 54 7.01 -7.94 6.15
N SER A 55 7.49 -7.46 7.29
CA SER A 55 6.68 -7.38 8.49
C SER A 55 5.52 -6.41 8.32
N LEU A 56 5.76 -5.27 7.68
CA LEU A 56 4.70 -4.31 7.36
C LEU A 56 3.67 -4.94 6.42
N LYS A 57 4.15 -5.60 5.37
CA LYS A 57 3.28 -6.28 4.42
C LYS A 57 2.38 -7.28 5.14
N GLN A 58 2.94 -8.09 6.04
CA GLN A 58 2.18 -9.08 6.77
C GLN A 58 1.12 -8.44 7.67
N ASP A 59 1.47 -7.37 8.36
CA ASP A 59 0.51 -6.66 9.21
C ASP A 59 -0.65 -6.10 8.39
N LEU A 60 -0.35 -5.56 7.22
CA LEU A 60 -1.39 -5.03 6.33
C LEU A 60 -2.30 -6.15 5.83
N GLU A 61 -1.72 -7.28 5.47
CA GLU A 61 -2.51 -8.44 5.02
C GLU A 61 -3.41 -8.96 6.13
N ASP A 62 -2.89 -9.03 7.33
CA ASP A 62 -3.67 -9.49 8.49
C ASP A 62 -4.85 -8.54 8.75
N ALA A 63 -4.60 -7.25 8.66
CA ALA A 63 -5.64 -6.25 8.91
C ALA A 63 -6.73 -6.26 7.85
N LEU A 64 -6.35 -6.48 6.59
CA LEU A 64 -7.29 -6.43 5.47
C LEU A 64 -7.92 -7.78 5.17
N GLY A 65 -7.32 -8.86 5.66
CA GLY A 65 -7.83 -10.20 5.39
C GLY A 65 -7.63 -10.65 3.95
N THR A 66 -6.68 -10.04 3.25
CA THR A 66 -6.36 -10.38 1.86
C THR A 66 -4.89 -10.11 1.59
N LYS A 67 -4.39 -10.59 0.47
CA LYS A 67 -3.01 -10.31 0.07
C LYS A 67 -2.83 -8.83 -0.26
N VAL A 68 -1.66 -8.31 0.08
CA VAL A 68 -1.27 -6.95 -0.25
C VAL A 68 -0.02 -7.00 -1.11
N ASP A 69 -0.11 -6.39 -2.28
CA ASP A 69 1.03 -6.22 -3.18
C ASP A 69 1.70 -4.90 -2.79
N LEU A 70 2.74 -4.97 -1.98
CA LEU A 70 3.35 -3.79 -1.38
C LEU A 70 4.61 -3.40 -2.14
N ILE A 71 4.66 -2.14 -2.57
CA ILE A 71 5.79 -1.59 -3.34
C ILE A 71 6.23 -0.28 -2.69
N GLY A 72 7.55 -0.08 -2.59
CA GLY A 72 8.08 1.22 -2.18
C GLY A 72 8.00 2.22 -3.32
N TYR A 73 7.73 3.49 -3.01
CA TYR A 73 7.71 4.53 -4.05
C TYR A 73 9.02 4.58 -4.82
N ASP A 74 10.13 4.29 -4.17
CA ASP A 74 11.46 4.35 -4.79
C ASP A 74 11.81 3.11 -5.59
N THR A 75 11.00 2.06 -5.54
CA THR A 75 11.25 0.82 -6.28
C THR A 75 10.28 0.57 -7.42
N ILE A 76 9.43 1.54 -7.72
CA ILE A 76 8.53 1.42 -8.87
C ILE A 76 9.35 1.34 -10.15
N LYS A 77 9.05 0.36 -10.99
CA LYS A 77 9.72 0.26 -12.29
C LYS A 77 9.41 1.50 -13.14
N PRO A 78 10.43 2.12 -13.75
CA PRO A 78 10.19 3.36 -14.51
C PRO A 78 9.09 3.25 -15.56
N ALA A 79 8.99 2.11 -16.22
CA ALA A 79 8.00 1.89 -17.28
C ALA A 79 6.56 1.94 -16.74
N LEU A 80 6.37 1.69 -15.44
CA LEU A 80 5.03 1.64 -14.83
C LEU A 80 4.74 2.84 -13.95
N ARG A 81 5.74 3.67 -13.69
CA ARG A 81 5.64 4.73 -12.69
C ARG A 81 4.52 5.70 -12.95
N GLU A 82 4.44 6.23 -14.16
CA GLU A 82 3.41 7.22 -14.49
C GLU A 82 2.01 6.66 -14.33
N ARG A 83 1.81 5.43 -14.79
CA ARG A 83 0.51 4.77 -14.72
C ARG A 83 0.11 4.51 -13.26
N ILE A 84 1.03 4.00 -12.47
CA ILE A 84 0.76 3.67 -11.06
C ILE A 84 0.43 4.94 -10.28
N LEU A 85 1.22 6.00 -10.46
CA LEU A 85 1.00 7.25 -9.74
C LEU A 85 -0.26 7.96 -10.18
N ARG A 86 -0.66 7.78 -11.44
CA ARG A 86 -1.92 8.35 -11.94
C ARG A 86 -3.12 7.73 -11.22
N ASP A 87 -3.06 6.44 -10.96
CA ASP A 87 -4.17 5.71 -10.34
C ASP A 87 -4.16 5.79 -8.82
N GLU A 88 -3.09 6.28 -8.23
CA GLU A 88 -2.92 6.24 -6.78
C GLU A 88 -3.95 7.10 -6.05
N VAL A 89 -4.52 6.52 -4.97
CA VAL A 89 -5.35 7.24 -4.00
C VAL A 89 -4.58 7.24 -2.68
N ALA A 90 -4.28 8.43 -2.17
CA ALA A 90 -3.47 8.56 -0.96
C ALA A 90 -4.21 8.03 0.27
N ILE A 91 -3.49 7.29 1.12
CA ILE A 91 -3.99 6.83 2.41
C ILE A 91 -3.38 7.67 3.53
N VAL A 92 -2.08 7.88 3.44
CA VAL A 92 -1.34 8.73 4.38
C VAL A 92 -0.56 9.77 3.61
#